data_7615be63b6e6b579b2620e7bc2d4bcfb
#
_entry.id   7615be63b6e6b579b2620e7bc2d4bcfb
#
_cell.length_a   1.000
_cell.length_b   1.000
_cell.length_c   1.000
_cell.angle_alpha   90.00
_cell.angle_beta   90.00
_cell.angle_gamma   90.00
#
_symmetry.space_group_name_H-M   'P 1'
#
loop_
_entity.id
_entity.type
_entity.pdbx_description
1 polymer ?
#
loop_
_entity_poly.entity_id
_entity_poly.type
_entity_poly.pdbx_seq_one_letter_code
_entity_poly.pdbx_strand_id
1 'polypeptide(L)'
;MDVLIVGSGLSGVGAACQLRQDCPDKSVIVLEARDAIGGTWDLFRYPGIRSDSDMFTLGYRFSPWTDPKAIADGPSILRYIHDTAEAYDVDKLIRLNHRVVNANWDSDEARWTVEVHRTDTD
;
A
#
# COMPACT_ATOMS: atom_id res chain seq x y z
N MET A 1 0.89 -17.92 -5.63
CA MET A 1 0.66 -16.46 -5.51
C MET A 1 1.00 -15.80 -6.84
N ASP A 2 0.06 -15.11 -7.44
CA ASP A 2 0.28 -14.51 -8.76
C ASP A 2 1.02 -13.18 -8.67
N VAL A 3 0.64 -12.33 -7.72
CA VAL A 3 1.22 -10.98 -7.57
C VAL A 3 1.58 -10.74 -6.10
N LEU A 4 2.80 -10.26 -5.90
CA LEU A 4 3.27 -9.84 -4.59
C LEU A 4 3.64 -8.35 -4.68
N ILE A 5 3.06 -7.55 -3.80
CA ILE A 5 3.33 -6.12 -3.72
C ILE A 5 4.18 -5.85 -2.48
N VAL A 6 5.24 -5.09 -2.65
CA VAL A 6 6.13 -4.69 -1.57
C VAL A 6 5.78 -3.28 -1.12
N GLY A 7 5.30 -3.17 0.10
CA GLY A 7 4.91 -1.90 0.70
C GLY A 7 3.42 -1.61 0.64
N SER A 8 2.91 -0.99 1.70
CA SER A 8 1.49 -0.64 1.83
C SER A 8 1.28 0.86 2.03
N GLY A 9 2.11 1.67 1.38
CA GLY A 9 1.87 3.09 1.28
C GLY A 9 0.78 3.39 0.25
N LEU A 10 0.64 4.65 -0.14
CA LEU A 10 -0.36 5.09 -1.12
C LEU A 10 -0.30 4.26 -2.40
N SER A 11 0.90 4.02 -2.92
CA SER A 11 1.10 3.27 -4.17
C SER A 11 0.76 1.79 -4.04
N GLY A 12 1.21 1.15 -2.98
CA GLY A 12 0.98 -0.30 -2.77
C GLY A 12 -0.49 -0.61 -2.55
N VAL A 13 -1.18 0.18 -1.75
CA VAL A 13 -2.62 0.05 -1.53
C VAL A 13 -3.37 0.28 -2.85
N GLY A 14 -2.99 1.31 -3.61
CA GLY A 14 -3.60 1.60 -4.90
C GLY A 14 -3.44 0.47 -5.90
N ALA A 15 -2.22 -0.10 -5.99
CA ALA A 15 -1.96 -1.23 -6.87
C ALA A 15 -2.82 -2.45 -6.52
N ALA A 16 -2.95 -2.75 -5.23
CA ALA A 16 -3.78 -3.87 -4.77
C ALA A 16 -5.25 -3.66 -5.10
N CYS A 17 -5.77 -2.45 -4.88
CA CYS A 17 -7.16 -2.11 -5.23
C CYS A 17 -7.40 -2.27 -6.73
N GLN A 18 -6.49 -1.76 -7.55
CA GLN A 18 -6.60 -1.84 -9.00
C GLN A 18 -6.58 -3.29 -9.49
N LEU A 19 -5.72 -4.12 -8.92
CA LEU A 19 -5.66 -5.55 -9.26
C LEU A 19 -6.94 -6.29 -8.86
N ARG A 20 -7.52 -5.94 -7.72
CA ARG A 20 -8.79 -6.53 -7.29
C ARG A 20 -9.93 -6.22 -8.26
N GLN A 21 -9.93 -5.01 -8.82
CA GLN A 21 -10.97 -4.59 -9.79
C GLN A 21 -10.75 -5.17 -11.16
N ASP A 22 -9.53 -5.08 -11.69
CA ASP A 22 -9.24 -5.41 -13.08
C ASP A 22 -8.86 -6.87 -13.29
N CYS A 23 -8.29 -7.51 -12.25
CA CYS A 23 -7.82 -8.89 -12.31
C CYS A 23 -8.32 -9.69 -11.09
N PRO A 24 -9.65 -9.84 -10.92
CA PRO A 24 -10.21 -10.46 -9.71
C PRO A 24 -9.88 -11.94 -9.58
N ASP A 25 -9.44 -12.59 -10.66
CA ASP A 25 -9.02 -13.99 -10.69
C ASP A 25 -7.57 -14.20 -10.22
N LYS A 26 -6.81 -13.13 -10.04
CA LYS A 26 -5.42 -13.24 -9.61
C LYS A 26 -5.29 -13.16 -8.10
N SER A 27 -4.42 -13.99 -7.53
CA SER A 27 -4.09 -13.91 -6.11
C SER A 27 -3.08 -12.78 -5.87
N VAL A 28 -3.35 -11.97 -4.85
CA VAL A 28 -2.53 -10.81 -4.53
C VAL A 28 -2.20 -10.83 -3.04
N ILE A 29 -0.97 -10.51 -2.70
CA ILE A 29 -0.54 -10.30 -1.33
C ILE A 29 0.30 -9.02 -1.26
N VAL A 30 0.14 -8.26 -0.18
CA VAL A 30 0.94 -7.07 0.09
C VAL A 30 1.77 -7.34 1.34
N LEU A 31 3.08 -7.16 1.23
CA LEU A 31 4.00 -7.33 2.36
C LEU A 31 4.49 -5.96 2.83
N GLU A 32 4.25 -5.66 4.09
CA GLU A 32 4.63 -4.40 4.72
C GLU A 32 5.64 -4.66 5.84
N ALA A 33 6.78 -3.97 5.81
CA ALA A 33 7.84 -4.14 6.80
C ALA A 33 7.46 -3.57 8.18
N ARG A 34 6.63 -2.53 8.19
CA ARG A 34 6.23 -1.85 9.43
C ARG A 34 5.00 -2.52 10.04
N ASP A 35 4.59 -2.02 11.18
CA ASP A 35 3.42 -2.53 11.92
C ASP A 35 2.11 -1.82 11.54
N ALA A 36 2.15 -0.96 10.53
CA ALA A 36 0.99 -0.20 10.07
C ALA A 36 1.11 0.14 8.60
N ILE A 37 -0.03 0.33 7.94
CA ILE A 37 -0.09 0.80 6.55
C ILE A 37 0.03 2.32 6.50
N GLY A 38 0.21 2.87 5.29
CA GLY A 38 0.21 4.31 5.06
C GLY A 38 1.55 4.88 4.61
N GLY A 39 2.63 4.13 4.78
CA GLY A 39 3.97 4.54 4.33
C GLY A 39 4.37 5.89 4.88
N THR A 40 4.70 6.83 4.00
CA THR A 40 5.10 8.19 4.34
C THR A 40 4.12 8.86 5.32
N TRP A 41 2.81 8.67 5.10
CA TRP A 41 1.78 9.36 5.86
C TRP A 41 1.55 8.76 7.24
N ASP A 42 1.99 7.55 7.47
CA ASP A 42 2.03 6.95 8.81
C ASP A 42 3.38 7.20 9.50
N LEU A 43 4.48 7.19 8.74
CA LEU A 43 5.84 7.31 9.27
C LEU A 43 6.13 8.70 9.79
N PHE A 44 5.79 9.74 9.03
CA PHE A 44 6.12 11.12 9.37
C PHE A 44 4.93 11.82 10.04
N ARG A 45 5.15 12.28 11.27
CA ARG A 45 4.10 12.85 12.12
C ARG A 45 4.55 14.14 12.80
N TYR A 46 5.19 15.02 12.04
CA TYR A 46 5.59 16.34 12.55
C TYR A 46 4.44 17.35 12.37
N PRO A 47 4.41 18.42 13.20
CA PRO A 47 3.38 19.44 13.05
C PRO A 47 3.42 20.11 11.68
N GLY A 48 2.26 20.22 11.03
CA GLY A 48 2.13 20.84 9.72
C GLY A 48 2.39 19.93 8.54
N ILE A 49 2.59 18.62 8.76
CA ILE A 49 2.76 17.67 7.65
C ILE A 49 1.53 17.72 6.74
N ARG A 50 1.77 17.87 5.45
CA ARG A 50 0.72 17.97 4.44
C ARG A 50 1.25 17.56 3.07
N SER A 51 0.35 17.38 2.10
CA SER A 51 0.74 17.08 0.72
C SER A 51 1.40 18.29 0.06
N ASP A 52 2.36 18.03 -0.83
CA ASP A 52 3.02 19.07 -1.62
C ASP A 52 2.22 19.42 -2.89
N SER A 53 1.42 18.48 -3.36
CA SER A 53 0.56 18.64 -4.52
C SER A 53 -0.90 18.50 -4.10
N ASP A 54 -1.81 18.89 -5.00
CA ASP A 54 -3.24 18.78 -4.70
C ASP A 54 -3.69 17.32 -4.66
N MET A 55 -4.66 17.04 -3.79
CA MET A 55 -5.18 15.69 -3.59
C MET A 55 -6.05 15.18 -4.74
N PHE A 56 -6.54 16.06 -5.59
CA PHE A 56 -7.30 15.65 -6.77
C PHE A 56 -6.39 14.95 -7.78
N THR A 57 -5.09 15.33 -7.80
CA THR A 57 -4.06 14.68 -8.62
C THR A 57 -3.43 13.48 -7.89
N LEU A 58 -3.12 13.63 -6.60
CA LEU A 58 -2.47 12.57 -5.80
C LEU A 58 -3.41 11.41 -5.51
N GLY A 59 -4.70 11.67 -5.35
CA GLY A 59 -5.70 10.67 -5.00
C GLY A 59 -5.92 9.62 -6.09
N TYR A 60 -6.54 8.53 -5.68
CA TYR A 60 -6.84 7.42 -6.59
C TYR A 60 -7.96 7.79 -7.56
N ARG A 61 -7.79 7.44 -8.83
CA ARG A 61 -8.81 7.66 -9.84
C ARG A 61 -10.10 6.87 -9.54
N PHE A 62 -9.94 5.64 -9.05
CA PHE A 62 -11.07 4.74 -8.71
C PHE A 62 -11.74 5.11 -7.38
N SER A 63 -11.09 5.90 -6.54
CA SER A 63 -11.60 6.36 -5.25
C SER A 63 -11.21 7.84 -5.08
N PRO A 64 -11.92 8.76 -5.78
CA PRO A 64 -11.51 10.16 -5.82
C PRO A 64 -11.51 10.81 -4.44
N TRP A 65 -10.59 11.74 -4.26
CA TRP A 65 -10.55 12.60 -3.09
C TRP A 65 -11.77 13.54 -3.11
N THR A 66 -12.59 13.48 -2.06
CA THR A 66 -13.85 14.25 -2.01
C THR A 66 -13.81 15.43 -1.04
N ASP A 67 -12.76 15.54 -0.22
CA ASP A 67 -12.61 16.67 0.69
C ASP A 67 -12.38 17.95 -0.11
N PRO A 68 -13.02 19.09 0.25
CA PRO A 68 -12.83 20.35 -0.46
C PRO A 68 -11.41 20.91 -0.37
N LYS A 69 -10.61 20.49 0.60
CA LYS A 69 -9.20 20.92 0.71
C LYS A 69 -8.35 20.19 -0.33
N ALA A 70 -7.77 20.95 -1.26
CA ALA A 70 -6.86 20.39 -2.26
C ALA A 70 -5.54 19.95 -1.63
N ILE A 71 -5.00 20.74 -0.72
CA ILE A 71 -3.79 20.39 0.05
C ILE A 71 -4.25 19.86 1.40
N ALA A 72 -4.03 18.57 1.62
CA ALA A 72 -4.52 17.87 2.80
C ALA A 72 -3.41 17.68 3.84
N ASP A 73 -3.81 17.66 5.11
CA ASP A 73 -2.90 17.31 6.20
C ASP A 73 -2.60 15.80 6.22
N GLY A 74 -1.51 15.43 6.91
CA GLY A 74 -1.07 14.04 7.00
C GLY A 74 -2.13 13.08 7.54
N PRO A 75 -2.76 13.39 8.68
CA PRO A 75 -3.81 12.52 9.24
C PRO A 75 -4.98 12.26 8.30
N SER A 76 -5.40 13.27 7.54
CA SER A 76 -6.48 13.12 6.55
C SER A 76 -6.09 12.19 5.41
N ILE A 77 -4.86 12.31 4.93
CA ILE A 77 -4.33 11.44 3.87
C ILE A 77 -4.21 10.00 4.39
N LEU A 78 -3.71 9.82 5.60
CA LEU A 78 -3.61 8.50 6.22
C LEU A 78 -4.98 7.84 6.34
N ARG A 79 -5.98 8.59 6.80
CA ARG A 79 -7.36 8.10 6.90
C ARG A 79 -7.90 7.69 5.53
N TYR A 80 -7.63 8.49 4.51
CA TYR A 80 -8.02 8.20 3.13
C TYR A 80 -7.44 6.87 2.64
N ILE A 81 -6.16 6.59 2.94
CA ILE A 81 -5.50 5.32 2.59
C ILE A 81 -6.17 4.16 3.32
N HIS A 82 -6.42 4.28 4.62
CA HIS A 82 -7.10 3.25 5.41
C HIS A 82 -8.52 2.98 4.90
N ASP A 83 -9.28 4.03 4.66
CA ASP A 83 -10.66 3.90 4.19
C ASP A 83 -10.73 3.23 2.82
N THR A 84 -9.79 3.56 1.94
CA THR A 84 -9.70 2.95 0.61
C THR A 84 -9.35 1.47 0.71
N ALA A 85 -8.38 1.12 1.54
CA ALA A 85 -8.00 -0.29 1.74
C ALA A 85 -9.17 -1.12 2.26
N GLU A 86 -9.93 -0.59 3.21
CA GLU A 86 -11.12 -1.27 3.75
C GLU A 86 -12.24 -1.39 2.72
N ALA A 87 -12.51 -0.31 1.99
CA ALA A 87 -13.61 -0.28 1.00
C ALA A 87 -13.43 -1.31 -0.10
N TYR A 88 -12.19 -1.62 -0.46
CA TYR A 88 -11.87 -2.59 -1.52
C TYR A 88 -11.40 -3.94 -0.98
N ASP A 89 -11.55 -4.19 0.33
CA ASP A 89 -11.13 -5.43 1.01
C ASP A 89 -9.63 -5.74 0.86
N VAL A 90 -8.82 -4.74 0.60
CA VAL A 90 -7.38 -4.88 0.43
C VAL A 90 -6.66 -5.02 1.77
N ASP A 91 -7.25 -4.48 2.84
CA ASP A 91 -6.72 -4.62 4.20
C ASP A 91 -6.48 -6.10 4.58
N LYS A 92 -7.30 -7.01 4.07
CA LYS A 92 -7.17 -8.46 4.31
C LYS A 92 -5.99 -9.09 3.57
N LEU A 93 -5.47 -8.41 2.55
CA LEU A 93 -4.35 -8.89 1.74
C LEU A 93 -3.00 -8.42 2.28
N ILE A 94 -3.01 -7.49 3.23
CA ILE A 94 -1.79 -6.87 3.76
C ILE A 94 -1.28 -7.65 4.95
N ARG A 95 0.00 -8.05 4.89
CA ARG A 95 0.70 -8.68 6.00
C ARG A 95 1.73 -7.69 6.55
N LEU A 96 1.46 -7.20 7.73
CA LEU A 96 2.35 -6.29 8.44
C LEU A 96 3.53 -7.06 9.04
N ASN A 97 4.60 -6.34 9.35
CA ASN A 97 5.81 -6.91 9.97
C ASN A 97 6.49 -7.97 9.10
N HIS A 98 6.40 -7.80 7.78
CA HIS A 98 7.05 -8.66 6.80
C HIS A 98 7.94 -7.80 5.91
N ARG A 99 9.24 -7.84 6.16
CA ARG A 99 10.22 -7.10 5.36
C ARG A 99 10.79 -7.99 4.26
N VAL A 100 10.64 -7.59 3.03
CA VAL A 100 11.29 -8.23 1.90
C VAL A 100 12.77 -7.85 1.93
N VAL A 101 13.64 -8.84 2.05
CA VAL A 101 15.09 -8.62 2.14
C VAL A 101 15.81 -9.02 0.85
N ASN A 102 15.19 -9.86 0.04
CA ASN A 102 15.76 -10.30 -1.22
C ASN A 102 14.67 -10.79 -2.16
N ALA A 103 14.89 -10.60 -3.48
CA ALA A 103 14.00 -11.11 -4.51
C ALA A 103 14.85 -11.52 -5.71
N ASN A 104 14.78 -12.81 -6.07
CA ASN A 104 15.57 -13.38 -7.15
C ASN A 104 14.66 -13.98 -8.22
N TRP A 105 14.93 -13.64 -9.46
CA TRP A 105 14.24 -14.21 -10.62
C TRP A 105 14.94 -15.50 -11.06
N ASP A 106 14.13 -16.53 -11.35
CA ASP A 106 14.58 -17.79 -11.93
C ASP A 106 13.93 -17.95 -13.30
N SER A 107 14.73 -17.85 -14.35
CA SER A 107 14.24 -17.94 -15.73
C SER A 107 13.79 -19.33 -16.13
N ASP A 108 14.39 -20.38 -15.54
CA ASP A 108 14.02 -21.77 -15.84
C ASP A 108 12.65 -22.10 -15.26
N GLU A 109 12.37 -21.63 -14.06
CA GLU A 109 11.07 -21.83 -13.41
C GLU A 109 10.09 -20.71 -13.68
N ALA A 110 10.53 -19.61 -14.30
CA ALA A 110 9.73 -18.43 -14.63
C ALA A 110 9.01 -17.87 -13.41
N ARG A 111 9.74 -17.70 -12.31
CA ARG A 111 9.17 -17.15 -11.07
C ARG A 111 10.20 -16.44 -10.22
N TRP A 112 9.69 -15.59 -9.34
CA TRP A 112 10.48 -14.94 -8.30
C TRP A 112 10.52 -15.79 -7.03
N THR A 113 11.69 -15.83 -6.40
CA THR A 113 11.83 -16.29 -5.03
C THR A 113 12.07 -15.10 -4.14
N VAL A 114 11.16 -14.86 -3.20
CA VAL A 114 11.19 -13.69 -2.33
C VAL A 114 11.47 -14.12 -0.91
N GLU A 115 12.55 -13.57 -0.35
CA GLU A 115 12.94 -13.82 1.03
C GLU A 115 12.38 -12.72 1.93
N VAL A 116 11.70 -13.14 2.99
CA VAL A 116 10.98 -12.21 3.89
C VAL A 116 11.46 -12.42 5.33
N HIS A 117 11.73 -11.31 6.01
CA HIS A 117 12.09 -11.32 7.43
C HIS A 117 10.90 -10.80 8.24
N ARG A 118 10.49 -11.57 9.26
CA ARG A 118 9.46 -11.15 10.20
C ARG A 118 10.07 -10.14 11.17
N THR A 119 9.50 -8.92 11.22
CA THR A 119 10.03 -7.85 12.06
C THR A 119 9.45 -7.85 13.47
N ASP A 120 8.39 -8.61 13.70
CA ASP A 120 7.72 -8.76 15.00
C ASP A 120 8.21 -9.99 15.79
N THR A 121 9.10 -10.79 15.18
CA THR A 121 9.73 -11.95 15.82
C THR A 121 11.24 -11.82 15.69
N ASP A 122 11.97 -12.44 16.59
CA ASP A 122 13.45 -12.45 16.57
C ASP A 122 14.01 -13.42 15.54
#